data_110686b2989e9cc593d8230f1b5ff73a
#
_entry.id   110686b2989e9cc593d8230f1b5ff73a
#
_cell.length_a   1.000
_cell.length_b   1.000
_cell.length_c   1.000
_cell.angle_alpha   90.00
_cell.angle_beta   90.00
_cell.angle_gamma   90.00
#
_symmetry.space_group_name_H-M   'P 1'
#
loop_
_entity.id
_entity.type
_entity.pdbx_description
1 polymer ?
#
loop_
_entity_poly.entity_id
_entity_poly.type
_entity_poly.pdbx_seq_one_letter_code
_entity_poly.pdbx_strand_id
1 'polypeptide(L)'
;MLKIYTTLFSLIFFNLSAEIIKKIEVKGNDRISAETIKVYGDITIDKDYSSFDVNEILKNLYNTNFFEDIKISLTNSVLEIFVKEYAVINSIELQGEKSNNVKKEILKKLSLKEKESYIENKLSEDINLIKKIYASIGFNFANVEAKIKKFDENRINLVYFVDLGKKTNIGAINFIGDKKIKEKRLREIIVSEEKKFWKFLSKNTFLSNNNLELDKRLLINYYKSLGYY
;
A
#
# COMPACT_ATOMS: atom_id res chain seq x y z
N MET A 1 68.68 -16.78 19.91
CA MET A 1 67.72 -17.89 19.57
C MET A 1 66.35 -17.29 19.44
N LEU A 2 65.90 -17.08 18.22
CA LEU A 2 64.59 -16.49 17.94
C LEU A 2 63.63 -17.64 17.62
N LYS A 3 62.66 -17.89 18.49
CA LYS A 3 61.62 -18.92 18.23
C LYS A 3 60.51 -18.33 17.36
N ILE A 4 60.44 -18.78 16.11
CA ILE A 4 59.37 -18.48 15.17
C ILE A 4 58.19 -19.38 15.53
N TYR A 5 57.10 -18.81 16.05
CA TYR A 5 55.81 -19.47 16.20
C TYR A 5 55.06 -19.36 14.87
N THR A 6 55.02 -20.45 14.11
CA THR A 6 54.15 -20.63 12.95
C THR A 6 52.74 -20.95 13.48
N THR A 7 51.85 -19.96 13.53
CA THR A 7 50.43 -20.14 13.73
C THR A 7 49.83 -20.72 12.47
N LEU A 8 49.44 -22.00 12.51
CA LEU A 8 48.70 -22.69 11.46
C LEU A 8 47.26 -22.14 11.46
N PHE A 9 46.99 -21.22 10.52
CA PHE A 9 45.64 -20.71 10.27
C PHE A 9 44.84 -21.77 9.53
N SER A 10 44.06 -22.57 10.26
CA SER A 10 43.12 -23.53 9.69
C SER A 10 41.99 -22.80 8.98
N LEU A 11 42.06 -22.72 7.64
CA LEU A 11 40.94 -22.29 6.78
C LEU A 11 39.85 -23.35 6.87
N ILE A 12 38.81 -23.07 7.68
CA ILE A 12 37.57 -23.83 7.65
C ILE A 12 36.84 -23.43 6.36
N PHE A 13 37.02 -24.25 5.33
CA PHE A 13 36.16 -24.17 4.13
C PHE A 13 34.75 -24.61 4.52
N PHE A 14 33.84 -23.65 4.67
CA PHE A 14 32.42 -23.96 4.61
C PHE A 14 32.12 -24.46 3.20
N ASN A 15 32.00 -25.75 3.08
CA ASN A 15 31.50 -26.35 1.84
C ASN A 15 30.05 -25.89 1.65
N LEU A 16 29.82 -24.93 0.75
CA LEU A 16 28.52 -24.62 0.19
C LEU A 16 28.14 -25.78 -0.71
N SER A 17 27.64 -26.87 -0.14
CA SER A 17 27.20 -28.04 -0.92
C SER A 17 25.87 -27.68 -1.57
N ALA A 18 25.84 -27.55 -2.87
CA ALA A 18 24.60 -27.68 -3.62
C ALA A 18 24.10 -29.14 -3.46
N GLU A 19 22.82 -29.31 -3.23
CA GLU A 19 22.22 -30.63 -3.02
C GLU A 19 21.20 -30.92 -4.12
N ILE A 20 21.33 -32.09 -4.75
CA ILE A 20 20.40 -32.55 -5.80
C ILE A 20 19.07 -32.92 -5.13
N ILE A 21 17.99 -32.26 -5.54
CA ILE A 21 16.64 -32.53 -5.04
C ILE A 21 16.06 -33.73 -5.76
N LYS A 22 15.71 -34.78 -5.01
CA LYS A 22 14.99 -35.97 -5.47
C LYS A 22 13.50 -35.97 -5.16
N LYS A 23 13.09 -35.18 -4.15
CA LYS A 23 11.70 -35.11 -3.73
C LYS A 23 11.33 -33.70 -3.30
N ILE A 24 10.11 -33.28 -3.63
CA ILE A 24 9.55 -31.99 -3.20
C ILE A 24 8.29 -32.30 -2.39
N GLU A 25 8.24 -31.80 -1.15
CA GLU A 25 7.08 -31.88 -0.28
C GLU A 25 6.54 -30.48 -0.01
N VAL A 26 5.24 -30.28 -0.23
CA VAL A 26 4.54 -29.04 0.08
C VAL A 26 3.54 -29.31 1.19
N LYS A 27 3.55 -28.44 2.22
CA LYS A 27 2.69 -28.56 3.41
C LYS A 27 2.04 -27.20 3.74
N GLY A 28 0.84 -27.25 4.30
CA GLY A 28 0.10 -26.04 4.73
C GLY A 28 -0.61 -25.31 3.59
N ASN A 29 -0.60 -25.89 2.40
CA ASN A 29 -1.38 -25.39 1.28
C ASN A 29 -2.80 -25.96 1.35
N ASP A 30 -3.80 -25.09 1.24
CA ASP A 30 -5.23 -25.46 1.25
C ASP A 30 -5.85 -25.22 -0.13
N ARG A 31 -5.74 -24.01 -0.61
CA ARG A 31 -6.36 -23.54 -1.86
C ARG A 31 -5.41 -23.67 -3.06
N ILE A 32 -4.14 -23.44 -2.85
CA ILE A 32 -3.12 -23.47 -3.91
C ILE A 32 -2.53 -24.88 -3.99
N SER A 33 -2.63 -25.53 -5.14
CA SER A 33 -2.10 -26.89 -5.32
C SER A 33 -0.57 -26.92 -5.20
N ALA A 34 -0.03 -28.05 -4.76
CA ALA A 34 1.42 -28.26 -4.69
C ALA A 34 2.11 -28.08 -6.05
N GLU A 35 1.44 -28.49 -7.13
CA GLU A 35 1.92 -28.31 -8.50
C GLU A 35 2.01 -26.82 -8.86
N THR A 36 1.01 -26.04 -8.49
CA THR A 36 1.01 -24.59 -8.70
C THR A 36 2.15 -23.91 -7.96
N ILE A 37 2.40 -24.33 -6.71
CA ILE A 37 3.52 -23.82 -5.90
C ILE A 37 4.86 -24.13 -6.55
N LYS A 38 5.05 -25.36 -7.06
CA LYS A 38 6.26 -25.75 -7.80
C LYS A 38 6.48 -24.89 -9.03
N VAL A 39 5.42 -24.65 -9.81
CA VAL A 39 5.49 -23.81 -11.02
C VAL A 39 5.87 -22.36 -10.68
N TYR A 40 5.21 -21.73 -9.71
CA TYR A 40 5.54 -20.37 -9.32
C TYR A 40 6.91 -20.24 -8.67
N GLY A 41 7.37 -21.27 -7.94
CA GLY A 41 8.70 -21.31 -7.37
C GLY A 41 9.81 -21.60 -8.38
N ASP A 42 9.46 -21.97 -9.62
CA ASP A 42 10.40 -22.50 -10.63
C ASP A 42 11.21 -23.70 -10.10
N ILE A 43 10.49 -24.65 -9.49
CA ILE A 43 11.09 -25.78 -8.78
C ILE A 43 10.98 -27.05 -9.63
N THR A 44 12.12 -27.67 -9.90
CA THR A 44 12.22 -28.93 -10.67
C THR A 44 13.00 -29.98 -9.89
N ILE A 45 12.70 -31.26 -10.13
CA ILE A 45 13.45 -32.39 -9.59
C ILE A 45 14.75 -32.56 -10.39
N ASP A 46 15.73 -33.22 -9.80
CA ASP A 46 17.04 -33.55 -10.41
C ASP A 46 17.91 -32.34 -10.78
N LYS A 47 17.64 -31.19 -10.15
CA LYS A 47 18.45 -29.98 -10.23
C LYS A 47 19.23 -29.80 -8.92
N ASP A 48 20.44 -29.27 -9.02
CA ASP A 48 21.24 -28.81 -7.89
C ASP A 48 20.69 -27.49 -7.36
N TYR A 49 20.48 -27.42 -6.04
CA TYR A 49 19.99 -26.21 -5.37
C TYR A 49 21.00 -25.70 -4.36
N SER A 50 21.45 -24.50 -4.58
CA SER A 50 22.24 -23.73 -3.62
C SER A 50 21.33 -22.91 -2.69
N SER A 51 21.90 -22.31 -1.65
CA SER A 51 21.18 -21.34 -0.81
C SER A 51 20.67 -20.12 -1.61
N PHE A 52 21.34 -19.76 -2.71
CA PHE A 52 20.88 -18.70 -3.61
C PHE A 52 19.58 -19.12 -4.32
N ASP A 53 19.52 -20.34 -4.85
CA ASP A 53 18.33 -20.86 -5.54
C ASP A 53 17.13 -20.93 -4.58
N VAL A 54 17.34 -21.36 -3.34
CA VAL A 54 16.28 -21.37 -2.30
C VAL A 54 15.74 -19.96 -2.04
N ASN A 55 16.62 -18.93 -2.01
CA ASN A 55 16.19 -17.55 -1.86
C ASN A 55 15.39 -17.03 -3.06
N GLU A 56 15.75 -17.43 -4.27
CA GLU A 56 14.97 -17.09 -5.48
C GLU A 56 13.60 -17.78 -5.46
N ILE A 57 13.49 -19.03 -5.03
CA ILE A 57 12.21 -19.72 -4.81
C ILE A 57 11.35 -18.92 -3.82
N LEU A 58 11.90 -18.55 -2.67
CA LEU A 58 11.20 -17.75 -1.67
C LEU A 58 10.67 -16.45 -2.26
N LYS A 59 11.52 -15.72 -2.97
CA LYS A 59 11.17 -14.45 -3.61
C LYS A 59 10.06 -14.63 -4.66
N ASN A 60 10.17 -15.65 -5.50
CA ASN A 60 9.16 -15.95 -6.52
C ASN A 60 7.81 -16.26 -5.88
N LEU A 61 7.78 -17.08 -4.83
CA LEU A 61 6.55 -17.42 -4.12
C LEU A 61 5.95 -16.22 -3.39
N TYR A 62 6.75 -15.39 -2.70
CA TYR A 62 6.25 -14.17 -2.05
C TYR A 62 5.69 -13.16 -3.05
N ASN A 63 6.29 -13.03 -4.23
CA ASN A 63 5.83 -12.13 -5.29
C ASN A 63 4.43 -12.48 -5.82
N THR A 64 3.95 -13.71 -5.62
CA THR A 64 2.58 -14.10 -5.98
C THR A 64 1.52 -13.44 -5.12
N ASN A 65 1.87 -12.95 -3.93
CA ASN A 65 0.95 -12.47 -2.89
C ASN A 65 -0.09 -13.51 -2.43
N PHE A 66 0.19 -14.80 -2.60
CA PHE A 66 -0.69 -15.86 -2.12
C PHE A 66 -0.41 -16.27 -0.69
N PHE A 67 0.81 -16.05 -0.22
CA PHE A 67 1.31 -16.61 1.04
C PHE A 67 1.68 -15.53 2.05
N GLU A 68 1.21 -15.72 3.27
CA GLU A 68 1.54 -14.88 4.44
C GLU A 68 2.92 -15.28 4.99
N ASP A 69 3.21 -16.59 5.03
CA ASP A 69 4.50 -17.11 5.49
C ASP A 69 4.95 -18.27 4.58
N ILE A 70 6.24 -18.36 4.35
CA ILE A 70 6.86 -19.43 3.57
C ILE A 70 8.16 -19.83 4.27
N LYS A 71 8.28 -21.12 4.53
CA LYS A 71 9.52 -21.72 5.04
C LYS A 71 9.97 -22.82 4.12
N ILE A 72 11.25 -22.79 3.75
CA ILE A 72 11.85 -23.78 2.88
C ILE A 72 13.03 -24.41 3.63
N SER A 73 13.08 -25.74 3.64
CA SER A 73 14.21 -26.50 4.15
C SER A 73 14.63 -27.55 3.12
N LEU A 74 15.93 -27.75 3.00
CA LEU A 74 16.50 -28.78 2.14
C LEU A 74 17.32 -29.74 3.02
N THR A 75 16.88 -30.98 3.08
CA THR A 75 17.51 -32.00 3.93
C THR A 75 17.41 -33.37 3.25
N ASN A 76 18.52 -34.08 3.13
CA ASN A 76 18.58 -35.43 2.56
C ASN A 76 17.93 -35.53 1.17
N SER A 77 18.19 -34.56 0.29
CA SER A 77 17.63 -34.48 -1.08
C SER A 77 16.11 -34.30 -1.14
N VAL A 78 15.49 -33.86 -0.03
CA VAL A 78 14.08 -33.50 0.06
C VAL A 78 13.97 -31.99 0.25
N LEU A 79 13.30 -31.30 -0.65
CA LEU A 79 12.91 -29.91 -0.51
C LEU A 79 11.53 -29.85 0.16
N GLU A 80 11.50 -29.47 1.42
CA GLU A 80 10.24 -29.22 2.14
C GLU A 80 9.86 -27.74 2.03
N ILE A 81 8.64 -27.46 1.58
CA ILE A 81 8.08 -26.12 1.46
C ILE A 81 6.85 -26.06 2.35
N PHE A 82 6.93 -25.34 3.43
CA PHE A 82 5.78 -25.04 4.28
C PHE A 82 5.25 -23.66 3.91
N VAL A 83 3.96 -23.56 3.62
CA VAL A 83 3.28 -22.32 3.28
C VAL A 83 2.12 -22.04 4.22
N LYS A 84 1.86 -20.76 4.47
CA LYS A 84 0.62 -20.28 5.09
C LYS A 84 -0.03 -19.32 4.10
N GLU A 85 -1.20 -19.69 3.62
CA GLU A 85 -1.93 -18.87 2.64
C GLU A 85 -2.57 -17.65 3.31
N TYR A 86 -2.60 -16.52 2.58
CA TYR A 86 -3.46 -15.40 2.95
C TYR A 86 -4.93 -15.77 2.82
N ALA A 87 -5.77 -15.26 3.72
CA ALA A 87 -7.21 -15.29 3.51
C ALA A 87 -7.59 -14.53 2.24
N VAL A 88 -8.64 -15.00 1.54
CA VAL A 88 -9.17 -14.34 0.35
C VAL A 88 -10.32 -13.42 0.72
N ILE A 89 -10.35 -12.25 0.10
CA ILE A 89 -11.45 -11.31 0.27
C ILE A 89 -12.66 -11.80 -0.52
N ASN A 90 -13.72 -12.19 0.19
CA ASN A 90 -14.98 -12.61 -0.42
C ASN A 90 -15.80 -11.41 -0.91
N SER A 91 -15.89 -10.35 -0.09
CA SER A 91 -16.58 -9.11 -0.45
C SER A 91 -15.95 -7.90 0.21
N ILE A 92 -16.07 -6.73 -0.46
CA ILE A 92 -15.66 -5.43 0.09
C ILE A 92 -16.87 -4.49 0.08
N GLU A 93 -17.19 -3.94 1.25
CA GLU A 93 -18.23 -2.93 1.40
C GLU A 93 -17.67 -1.60 1.89
N LEU A 94 -18.28 -0.50 1.42
CA LEU A 94 -18.10 0.84 1.96
C LEU A 94 -19.42 1.31 2.56
N GLN A 95 -19.49 1.44 3.87
CA GLN A 95 -20.65 1.91 4.61
C GLN A 95 -20.46 3.35 5.08
N GLY A 96 -21.55 4.11 5.28
CA GLY A 96 -21.52 5.53 5.66
C GLY A 96 -21.54 6.51 4.49
N GLU A 97 -21.19 6.10 3.27
CA GLU A 97 -21.35 6.88 2.04
C GLU A 97 -22.75 6.67 1.45
N LYS A 98 -23.45 7.77 1.17
CA LYS A 98 -24.82 7.73 0.61
C LYS A 98 -24.84 7.70 -0.91
N SER A 99 -23.81 8.23 -1.56
CA SER A 99 -23.72 8.28 -3.01
C SER A 99 -23.16 6.98 -3.58
N ASN A 100 -23.99 6.23 -4.32
CA ASN A 100 -23.54 5.00 -4.98
C ASN A 100 -22.39 5.25 -5.98
N ASN A 101 -22.38 6.41 -6.66
CA ASN A 101 -21.33 6.75 -7.60
C ASN A 101 -19.99 6.97 -6.87
N VAL A 102 -20.00 7.72 -5.77
CA VAL A 102 -18.78 7.96 -4.96
C VAL A 102 -18.28 6.64 -4.37
N LYS A 103 -19.20 5.84 -3.82
CA LYS A 103 -18.88 4.50 -3.31
C LYS A 103 -18.16 3.64 -4.36
N LYS A 104 -18.74 3.55 -5.57
CA LYS A 104 -18.17 2.78 -6.69
C LYS A 104 -16.79 3.28 -7.11
N GLU A 105 -16.61 4.59 -7.20
CA GLU A 105 -15.32 5.18 -7.57
C GLU A 105 -14.24 4.99 -6.49
N ILE A 106 -14.60 5.00 -5.21
CA ILE A 106 -13.68 4.68 -4.13
C ILE A 106 -13.26 3.22 -4.22
N LEU A 107 -14.22 2.28 -4.28
CA LEU A 107 -13.94 0.84 -4.33
C LEU A 107 -13.05 0.45 -5.50
N LYS A 108 -13.18 1.11 -6.65
CA LYS A 108 -12.27 0.90 -7.80
C LYS A 108 -10.82 1.26 -7.51
N LYS A 109 -10.58 2.26 -6.66
CA LYS A 109 -9.23 2.79 -6.37
C LYS A 109 -8.52 2.07 -5.23
N LEU A 110 -9.22 1.25 -4.45
CA LEU A 110 -8.62 0.50 -3.37
C LEU A 110 -7.55 -0.45 -3.90
N SER A 111 -6.52 -0.71 -3.09
CA SER A 111 -5.46 -1.69 -3.36
C SER A 111 -5.95 -3.11 -3.11
N LEU A 112 -6.82 -3.30 -2.11
CA LEU A 112 -7.48 -4.57 -1.85
C LEU A 112 -8.67 -4.76 -2.79
N LYS A 113 -8.80 -5.98 -3.35
CA LYS A 113 -9.88 -6.35 -4.27
C LYS A 113 -10.57 -7.62 -3.83
N GLU A 114 -11.84 -7.75 -4.20
CA GLU A 114 -12.56 -9.02 -4.06
C GLU A 114 -11.87 -10.13 -4.85
N LYS A 115 -11.86 -11.32 -4.29
CA LYS A 115 -11.21 -12.54 -4.81
C LYS A 115 -9.68 -12.50 -4.79
N GLU A 116 -9.07 -11.46 -4.24
CA GLU A 116 -7.64 -11.37 -4.01
C GLU A 116 -7.28 -11.63 -2.55
N SER A 117 -5.99 -11.83 -2.29
CA SER A 117 -5.43 -12.04 -0.94
C SER A 117 -5.60 -10.80 -0.06
N TYR A 118 -5.99 -11.02 1.19
CA TYR A 118 -6.01 -9.97 2.20
C TYR A 118 -4.59 -9.71 2.73
N ILE A 119 -4.05 -8.54 2.44
CA ILE A 119 -2.73 -8.10 2.89
C ILE A 119 -2.91 -6.89 3.81
N GLU A 120 -2.51 -7.00 5.09
CA GLU A 120 -2.77 -6.00 6.12
C GLU A 120 -2.17 -4.62 5.80
N ASN A 121 -0.98 -4.57 5.20
CA ASN A 121 -0.37 -3.31 4.80
C ASN A 121 -1.23 -2.54 3.78
N LYS A 122 -1.84 -3.25 2.83
CA LYS A 122 -2.77 -2.66 1.85
C LYS A 122 -4.03 -2.09 2.51
N LEU A 123 -4.50 -2.68 3.63
CA LEU A 123 -5.64 -2.15 4.37
C LEU A 123 -5.35 -0.74 4.91
N SER A 124 -4.18 -0.54 5.49
CA SER A 124 -3.75 0.76 5.99
C SER A 124 -3.62 1.81 4.87
N GLU A 125 -3.11 1.39 3.71
CA GLU A 125 -3.04 2.24 2.50
C GLU A 125 -4.43 2.64 2.02
N ASP A 126 -5.36 1.69 1.96
CA ASP A 126 -6.74 1.93 1.54
C ASP A 126 -7.49 2.86 2.48
N ILE A 127 -7.36 2.69 3.80
CA ILE A 127 -7.93 3.62 4.79
C ILE A 127 -7.42 5.05 4.56
N ASN A 128 -6.11 5.20 4.35
CA ASN A 128 -5.50 6.49 4.08
C ASN A 128 -5.96 7.08 2.74
N LEU A 129 -6.10 6.26 1.71
CA LEU A 129 -6.64 6.67 0.41
C LEU A 129 -8.07 7.19 0.54
N ILE A 130 -8.94 6.47 1.24
CA ILE A 130 -10.34 6.87 1.47
C ILE A 130 -10.38 8.23 2.19
N LYS A 131 -9.59 8.39 3.28
CA LYS A 131 -9.48 9.68 4.00
C LYS A 131 -9.01 10.81 3.08
N LYS A 132 -8.00 10.58 2.24
CA LYS A 132 -7.52 11.57 1.26
C LYS A 132 -8.59 11.96 0.23
N ILE A 133 -9.36 10.99 -0.27
CA ILE A 133 -10.44 11.26 -1.21
C ILE A 133 -11.48 12.17 -0.55
N TYR A 134 -11.92 11.89 0.67
CA TYR A 134 -12.90 12.73 1.37
C TYR A 134 -12.35 14.10 1.75
N ALA A 135 -11.08 14.18 2.16
CA ALA A 135 -10.42 15.46 2.40
C ALA A 135 -10.36 16.33 1.14
N SER A 136 -10.18 15.73 -0.04
CA SER A 136 -10.14 16.46 -1.32
C SER A 136 -11.46 17.16 -1.68
N ILE A 137 -12.57 16.72 -1.07
CA ILE A 137 -13.91 17.31 -1.27
C ILE A 137 -14.44 18.02 -0.01
N GLY A 138 -13.54 18.32 0.93
CA GLY A 138 -13.79 19.17 2.08
C GLY A 138 -14.09 18.44 3.40
N PHE A 139 -14.13 17.13 3.45
CA PHE A 139 -14.32 16.33 4.67
C PHE A 139 -12.98 15.98 5.31
N ASN A 140 -12.26 16.98 5.82
CA ASN A 140 -10.89 16.83 6.32
C ASN A 140 -10.79 16.01 7.62
N PHE A 141 -11.89 15.84 8.34
CA PHE A 141 -11.99 15.08 9.58
C PHE A 141 -12.81 13.80 9.42
N ALA A 142 -12.96 13.29 8.19
CA ALA A 142 -13.61 12.01 7.98
C ALA A 142 -12.88 10.90 8.73
N ASN A 143 -13.61 10.16 9.56
CA ASN A 143 -13.10 8.96 10.20
C ASN A 143 -13.38 7.76 9.30
N VAL A 144 -12.38 6.88 9.14
CA VAL A 144 -12.48 5.65 8.36
C VAL A 144 -11.92 4.52 9.21
N GLU A 145 -12.76 3.53 9.46
CA GLU A 145 -12.41 2.31 10.17
C GLU A 145 -12.70 1.12 9.28
N ALA A 146 -11.92 0.06 9.41
CA ALA A 146 -12.18 -1.20 8.72
C ALA A 146 -12.53 -2.29 9.72
N LYS A 147 -13.50 -3.13 9.35
CA LYS A 147 -13.83 -4.35 10.10
C LYS A 147 -13.71 -5.55 9.18
N ILE A 148 -13.00 -6.55 9.67
CA ILE A 148 -12.83 -7.84 9.02
C ILE A 148 -13.78 -8.81 9.68
N LYS A 149 -14.63 -9.48 8.88
CA LYS A 149 -15.52 -10.55 9.35
C LYS A 149 -15.12 -11.83 8.66
N LYS A 150 -14.87 -12.87 9.45
CA LYS A 150 -14.64 -14.21 8.93
C LYS A 150 -15.88 -14.65 8.15
N PHE A 151 -15.70 -15.10 6.91
CA PHE A 151 -16.77 -15.66 6.08
C PHE A 151 -16.76 -17.19 6.19
N ASP A 152 -15.59 -17.79 6.01
CA ASP A 152 -15.29 -19.19 6.29
C ASP A 152 -13.82 -19.37 6.72
N GLU A 153 -13.25 -20.56 6.60
CA GLU A 153 -11.89 -20.83 7.08
C GLU A 153 -10.83 -19.97 6.38
N ASN A 154 -10.97 -19.79 5.07
CA ASN A 154 -9.97 -19.14 4.23
C ASN A 154 -10.47 -17.86 3.54
N ARG A 155 -11.70 -17.39 3.89
CA ARG A 155 -12.28 -16.16 3.30
C ARG A 155 -12.76 -15.19 4.36
N ILE A 156 -12.66 -13.90 4.01
CA ILE A 156 -13.12 -12.79 4.86
C ILE A 156 -14.01 -11.84 4.06
N ASN A 157 -14.90 -11.15 4.77
CA ASN A 157 -15.59 -9.96 4.27
C ASN A 157 -14.95 -8.73 4.92
N LEU A 158 -14.63 -7.73 4.11
CA LEU A 158 -14.02 -6.47 4.52
C LEU A 158 -15.06 -5.36 4.43
N VAL A 159 -15.26 -4.63 5.52
CA VAL A 159 -16.20 -3.51 5.58
C VAL A 159 -15.47 -2.26 6.04
N TYR A 160 -15.42 -1.24 5.17
CA TYR A 160 -14.96 0.09 5.53
C TYR A 160 -16.14 0.91 6.04
N PHE A 161 -16.05 1.44 7.26
CA PHE A 161 -17.02 2.34 7.85
C PHE A 161 -16.50 3.76 7.74
N VAL A 162 -17.30 4.63 7.15
CA VAL A 162 -16.94 6.04 6.96
C VAL A 162 -17.90 6.92 7.73
N ASP A 163 -17.37 7.70 8.66
CA ASP A 163 -18.06 8.84 9.24
C ASP A 163 -17.46 10.13 8.65
N LEU A 164 -18.22 10.78 7.80
CA LEU A 164 -17.77 11.97 7.09
C LEU A 164 -17.66 13.20 8.00
N GLY A 165 -18.42 13.27 9.10
CA GLY A 165 -18.54 14.46 9.89
C GLY A 165 -19.04 15.67 9.08
N LYS A 166 -18.54 16.86 9.44
CA LYS A 166 -18.88 18.12 8.76
C LYS A 166 -17.78 18.57 7.82
N LYS A 167 -18.15 19.21 6.71
CA LYS A 167 -17.18 19.85 5.82
C LYS A 167 -16.45 20.99 6.52
N THR A 168 -15.16 21.08 6.33
CA THR A 168 -14.31 22.15 6.83
C THR A 168 -14.45 23.38 5.93
N ASN A 169 -14.81 24.52 6.51
CA ASN A 169 -14.92 25.78 5.77
C ASN A 169 -13.66 26.63 5.95
N ILE A 170 -13.35 27.42 4.93
CA ILE A 170 -12.30 28.43 4.96
C ILE A 170 -12.88 29.68 5.65
N GLY A 171 -12.37 30.00 6.85
CA GLY A 171 -12.82 31.17 7.62
C GLY A 171 -12.18 32.47 7.10
N ALA A 172 -10.86 32.45 6.85
CA ALA A 172 -10.09 33.58 6.35
C ALA A 172 -8.92 33.10 5.50
N ILE A 173 -8.53 33.91 4.51
CA ILE A 173 -7.35 33.74 3.68
C ILE A 173 -6.46 34.98 3.87
N ASN A 174 -5.27 34.80 4.40
CA ASN A 174 -4.31 35.87 4.64
C ASN A 174 -3.06 35.67 3.79
N PHE A 175 -2.56 36.73 3.18
CA PHE A 175 -1.32 36.76 2.45
C PHE A 175 -0.23 37.41 3.30
N ILE A 176 0.83 36.66 3.61
CA ILE A 176 1.94 37.09 4.47
C ILE A 176 3.19 37.21 3.59
N GLY A 177 3.99 38.25 3.81
CA GLY A 177 5.22 38.49 3.09
C GLY A 177 5.29 39.89 2.46
N ASP A 178 6.07 40.04 1.39
CA ASP A 178 6.23 41.33 0.69
C ASP A 178 4.94 41.71 -0.04
N LYS A 179 4.41 42.89 0.30
CA LYS A 179 3.12 43.41 -0.19
C LYS A 179 3.21 44.17 -1.52
N LYS A 180 4.13 43.79 -2.41
CA LYS A 180 4.24 44.41 -3.77
C LYS A 180 2.98 44.27 -4.59
N ILE A 181 2.21 43.21 -4.36
CA ILE A 181 0.94 42.93 -5.00
C ILE A 181 -0.19 43.06 -3.96
N LYS A 182 -1.22 43.82 -4.33
CA LYS A 182 -2.39 44.02 -3.43
C LYS A 182 -3.09 42.68 -3.16
N GLU A 183 -3.45 42.40 -1.91
CA GLU A 183 -4.19 41.18 -1.50
C GLU A 183 -5.45 40.95 -2.34
N LYS A 184 -6.19 42.02 -2.67
CA LYS A 184 -7.37 41.94 -3.55
C LYS A 184 -7.06 41.23 -4.86
N ARG A 185 -5.90 41.58 -5.49
CA ARG A 185 -5.49 40.95 -6.75
C ARG A 185 -5.10 39.49 -6.57
N LEU A 186 -4.42 39.14 -5.49
CA LEU A 186 -4.07 37.75 -5.19
C LEU A 186 -5.32 36.90 -4.95
N ARG A 187 -6.34 37.46 -4.28
CA ARG A 187 -7.63 36.78 -4.07
C ARG A 187 -8.41 36.52 -5.37
N GLU A 188 -8.20 37.35 -6.41
CA GLU A 188 -8.83 37.16 -7.73
C GLU A 188 -8.17 36.04 -8.53
N ILE A 189 -6.95 35.65 -8.17
CA ILE A 189 -6.16 34.63 -8.87
C ILE A 189 -6.43 33.23 -8.33
N ILE A 190 -6.66 33.11 -7.01
CA ILE A 190 -6.91 31.83 -6.35
C ILE A 190 -8.35 31.37 -6.56
N VAL A 191 -8.55 30.04 -6.47
CA VAL A 191 -9.87 29.39 -6.56
C VAL A 191 -10.56 29.34 -5.19
N SER A 192 -9.77 29.16 -4.12
CA SER A 192 -10.30 29.10 -2.76
C SER A 192 -10.93 30.40 -2.32
N GLU A 193 -12.06 30.30 -1.65
CA GLU A 193 -12.84 31.44 -1.18
C GLU A 193 -13.15 31.37 0.31
N GLU A 194 -13.17 32.50 0.99
CA GLU A 194 -13.66 32.60 2.36
C GLU A 194 -15.16 32.34 2.43
N LYS A 195 -15.61 31.57 3.44
CA LYS A 195 -17.02 31.37 3.70
C LYS A 195 -17.66 32.67 4.18
N LYS A 196 -18.65 33.14 3.41
CA LYS A 196 -19.50 34.27 3.77
C LYS A 196 -20.95 33.84 3.68
N PHE A 197 -21.84 34.51 4.46
CA PHE A 197 -23.25 34.09 4.52
C PHE A 197 -23.97 34.15 3.17
N TRP A 198 -23.54 35.00 2.24
CA TRP A 198 -24.09 35.09 0.88
C TRP A 198 -23.45 34.10 -0.15
N LYS A 199 -22.37 33.40 0.25
CA LYS A 199 -21.70 32.40 -0.60
C LYS A 199 -22.10 30.96 -0.29
N PHE A 200 -23.36 30.73 0.08
CA PHE A 200 -23.85 29.43 0.49
C PHE A 200 -23.88 28.37 -0.64
N LEU A 201 -23.87 28.79 -1.90
CA LEU A 201 -23.83 27.92 -3.08
C LEU A 201 -22.40 27.62 -3.58
N SER A 202 -21.40 28.39 -3.14
CA SER A 202 -20.02 28.18 -3.61
C SER A 202 -19.40 26.94 -2.99
N LYS A 203 -18.88 26.03 -3.82
CA LYS A 203 -18.13 24.86 -3.39
C LYS A 203 -16.68 25.21 -3.01
N ASN A 204 -16.18 26.38 -3.41
CA ASN A 204 -14.80 26.82 -3.19
C ASN A 204 -14.55 27.36 -1.78
N THR A 205 -15.61 27.44 -0.96
CA THR A 205 -15.54 27.83 0.45
C THR A 205 -15.15 26.68 1.39
N PHE A 206 -15.07 25.44 0.87
CA PHE A 206 -14.58 24.30 1.64
C PHE A 206 -13.06 24.15 1.50
N LEU A 207 -12.40 23.84 2.61
CA LEU A 207 -10.98 23.55 2.61
C LEU A 207 -10.74 22.22 1.86
N SER A 208 -10.08 22.31 0.72
CA SER A 208 -9.75 21.18 -0.15
C SER A 208 -8.27 21.22 -0.52
N ASN A 209 -7.56 20.12 -0.28
CA ASN A 209 -6.15 20.03 -0.65
C ASN A 209 -5.93 20.22 -2.16
N ASN A 210 -6.86 19.76 -3.00
CA ASN A 210 -6.79 19.97 -4.43
C ASN A 210 -6.85 21.46 -4.81
N ASN A 211 -7.76 22.21 -4.14
CA ASN A 211 -7.85 23.66 -4.36
C ASN A 211 -6.60 24.39 -3.85
N LEU A 212 -6.05 23.98 -2.71
CA LEU A 212 -4.81 24.58 -2.18
C LEU A 212 -3.62 24.38 -3.12
N GLU A 213 -3.46 23.20 -3.70
CA GLU A 213 -2.39 22.94 -4.68
C GLU A 213 -2.64 23.71 -6.00
N LEU A 214 -3.89 23.87 -6.41
CA LEU A 214 -4.24 24.70 -7.56
C LEU A 214 -3.93 26.18 -7.29
N ASP A 215 -4.34 26.70 -6.15
CA ASP A 215 -4.09 28.07 -5.73
C ASP A 215 -2.59 28.39 -5.70
N LYS A 216 -1.80 27.48 -5.13
CA LYS A 216 -0.33 27.59 -5.14
C LYS A 216 0.24 27.70 -6.56
N ARG A 217 -0.20 26.83 -7.47
CA ARG A 217 0.25 26.89 -8.88
C ARG A 217 -0.18 28.18 -9.57
N LEU A 218 -1.41 28.63 -9.34
CA LEU A 218 -1.91 29.87 -9.92
C LEU A 218 -1.11 31.07 -9.44
N LEU A 219 -0.83 31.15 -8.13
CA LEU A 219 0.00 32.22 -7.57
C LEU A 219 1.44 32.18 -8.11
N ILE A 220 2.08 31.01 -8.14
CA ILE A 220 3.44 30.87 -8.71
C ILE A 220 3.47 31.33 -10.16
N ASN A 221 2.52 30.90 -10.98
CA ASN A 221 2.46 31.29 -12.39
C ASN A 221 2.23 32.80 -12.54
N TYR A 222 1.38 33.39 -11.71
CA TYR A 222 1.14 34.83 -11.71
C TYR A 222 2.41 35.61 -11.32
N TYR A 223 3.12 35.21 -10.25
CA TYR A 223 4.38 35.85 -9.88
C TYR A 223 5.45 35.71 -10.99
N LYS A 224 5.56 34.54 -11.60
CA LYS A 224 6.47 34.32 -12.72
C LYS A 224 6.13 35.23 -13.93
N SER A 225 4.85 35.43 -14.23
CA SER A 225 4.42 36.33 -15.32
C SER A 225 4.79 37.79 -15.09
N LEU A 226 5.03 38.17 -13.82
CA LEU A 226 5.52 39.49 -13.42
C LEU A 226 7.06 39.56 -13.30
N GLY A 227 7.79 38.50 -13.65
CA GLY A 227 9.25 38.45 -13.58
C GLY A 227 9.86 38.07 -12.24
N TYR A 228 9.07 37.56 -11.29
CA TYR A 228 9.58 37.00 -10.03
C TYR A 228 9.94 35.51 -10.20
N TYR A 229 11.16 35.12 -9.80
CA TYR A 229 11.68 33.75 -9.90
C TYR A 229 12.14 33.21 -8.54
#